data_2cb7944f0dd4cf9df6625ce6b82fb55f
#
_entry.id   2cb7944f0dd4cf9df6625ce6b82fb55f
#
_cell.length_a   1.000
_cell.length_b   1.000
_cell.length_c   1.000
_cell.angle_alpha   90.00
_cell.angle_beta   90.00
_cell.angle_gamma   90.00
#
_symmetry.space_group_name_H-M   'P 1'
#
loop_
_entity.id
_entity.type
_entity.pdbx_description
1 polymer ?
#
loop_
_entity_poly.entity_id
_entity_poly.type
_entity_poly.pdbx_seq_one_letter_code
_entity_poly.pdbx_strand_id
1 'polypeptide(L)'
;MAESKEAIQVAGMTIQFLVEAPESGGSVSVFRCDLPAGGRVPLPHSHDAFEETVYGLSGATTWTVDGVPTEIGPGDALCIPRGAGVAGVRP
;
A
#
# COMPACT_ATOMS: atom_id res chain seq x y z
N MET A 1 4.75 -11.97 21.91
CA MET A 1 3.64 -11.43 21.12
C MET A 1 3.89 -9.96 20.84
N ALA A 2 3.76 -9.55 19.58
CA ALA A 2 3.99 -8.16 19.23
C ALA A 2 2.84 -7.27 19.73
N GLU A 3 3.16 -6.07 20.18
CA GLU A 3 2.15 -5.10 20.53
C GLU A 3 1.46 -4.57 19.27
N SER A 4 0.17 -4.25 19.39
CA SER A 4 -0.56 -3.54 18.34
C SER A 4 0.00 -2.14 18.21
N LYS A 5 0.30 -1.75 16.98
CA LYS A 5 0.78 -0.41 16.68
C LYS A 5 -0.39 0.51 16.38
N GLU A 6 -0.21 1.77 16.67
CA GLU A 6 -1.23 2.78 16.47
C GLU A 6 -1.55 2.93 14.98
N ALA A 7 -2.83 3.09 14.68
CA ALA A 7 -3.28 3.38 13.33
C ALA A 7 -3.36 4.88 13.11
N ILE A 8 -3.05 5.32 11.89
CA ILE A 8 -3.13 6.72 11.49
C ILE A 8 -4.08 6.86 10.30
N GLN A 9 -4.64 8.06 10.16
CA GLN A 9 -5.51 8.40 9.04
C GLN A 9 -4.74 9.26 8.05
N VAL A 10 -4.71 8.82 6.79
CA VAL A 10 -4.02 9.55 5.71
C VAL A 10 -4.91 9.52 4.46
N ALA A 11 -5.32 10.69 3.97
CA ALA A 11 -6.11 10.82 2.74
C ALA A 11 -7.36 9.92 2.70
N GLY A 12 -8.06 9.80 3.82
CA GLY A 12 -9.26 8.96 3.94
C GLY A 12 -8.96 7.48 4.15
N MET A 13 -7.72 7.10 4.21
CA MET A 13 -7.25 5.73 4.37
C MET A 13 -6.74 5.53 5.79
N THR A 14 -6.99 4.35 6.37
CA THR A 14 -6.40 3.98 7.66
C THR A 14 -5.14 3.17 7.42
N ILE A 15 -4.04 3.59 8.00
CA ILE A 15 -2.75 2.92 7.88
C ILE A 15 -2.30 2.46 9.26
N GLN A 16 -1.95 1.19 9.37
CA GLN A 16 -1.36 0.62 10.57
C GLN A 16 -0.01 -0.01 10.22
N PHE A 17 1.06 0.49 10.82
CA PHE A 17 2.39 -0.09 10.64
C PHE A 17 2.51 -1.40 11.42
N LEU A 18 2.93 -2.45 10.73
CA LEU A 18 3.12 -3.78 11.32
C LEU A 18 4.60 -4.06 11.59
N VAL A 19 5.46 -3.69 10.65
CA VAL A 19 6.90 -3.76 10.81
C VAL A 19 7.47 -2.41 10.36
N GLU A 20 8.14 -1.72 11.24
CA GLU A 20 8.77 -0.45 10.91
C GLU A 20 10.24 -0.66 10.56
N ALA A 21 10.78 0.26 9.75
CA ALA A 21 12.14 0.14 9.26
C ALA A 21 13.20 -0.18 10.35
N PRO A 22 13.18 0.45 11.53
CA PRO A 22 14.16 0.11 12.57
C PRO A 22 14.11 -1.34 13.04
N GLU A 23 12.93 -1.97 12.98
CA GLU A 23 12.77 -3.37 13.42
C GLU A 23 13.44 -4.36 12.48
N SER A 24 13.63 -3.98 11.23
CA SER A 24 14.26 -4.84 10.20
C SER A 24 15.66 -4.38 9.82
N GLY A 25 16.23 -3.42 10.56
CA GLY A 25 17.51 -2.83 10.19
C GLY A 25 17.43 -1.98 8.92
N GLY A 26 16.24 -1.48 8.60
CA GLY A 26 16.01 -0.64 7.42
C GLY A 26 15.73 -1.40 6.14
N SER A 27 15.65 -2.74 6.18
CA SER A 27 15.46 -3.53 4.96
C SER A 27 14.00 -3.67 4.53
N VAL A 28 13.06 -3.63 5.49
CA VAL A 28 11.64 -3.85 5.22
C VAL A 28 10.78 -2.96 6.10
N SER A 29 9.68 -2.48 5.52
CA SER A 29 8.59 -1.86 6.25
C SER A 29 7.29 -2.51 5.78
N VAL A 30 6.43 -2.91 6.70
CA VAL A 30 5.15 -3.54 6.38
C VAL A 30 4.03 -2.76 7.06
N PHE A 31 3.00 -2.43 6.30
CA PHE A 31 1.84 -1.75 6.87
C PHE A 31 0.56 -2.27 6.23
N ARG A 32 -0.51 -2.17 6.99
CA ARG A 32 -1.86 -2.47 6.52
C ARG A 32 -2.55 -1.18 6.14
N CYS A 33 -3.24 -1.18 5.00
CA CYS A 33 -4.07 -0.08 4.56
C CYS A 33 -5.52 -0.53 4.47
N ASP A 34 -6.42 0.24 5.06
CA ASP A 34 -7.85 0.05 4.91
C ASP A 34 -8.42 1.25 4.16
N LEU A 35 -8.97 1.00 2.97
CA LEU A 35 -9.56 2.01 2.11
C LEU A 35 -11.07 1.83 2.11
N PRO A 36 -11.84 2.82 2.60
CA PRO A 36 -13.29 2.69 2.65
C PRO A 36 -13.90 2.62 1.25
N ALA A 37 -15.06 1.96 1.13
CA ALA A 37 -15.81 1.90 -0.11
C ALA A 37 -16.09 3.31 -0.63
N GLY A 38 -15.87 3.52 -1.92
CA GLY A 38 -16.02 4.85 -2.54
C GLY A 38 -14.86 5.80 -2.28
N GLY A 39 -13.94 5.44 -1.41
CA GLY A 39 -12.74 6.23 -1.18
C GLY A 39 -11.73 6.08 -2.32
N ARG A 40 -10.79 7.01 -2.38
CA ARG A 40 -9.69 6.93 -3.34
C ARG A 40 -8.50 7.72 -2.82
N VAL A 41 -7.32 7.28 -3.20
CA VAL A 41 -6.08 7.99 -2.87
C VAL A 41 -5.48 8.45 -4.20
N PRO A 42 -5.67 9.73 -4.55
CA PRO A 42 -5.22 10.24 -5.84
C PRO A 42 -3.79 10.79 -5.82
N LEU A 43 -3.01 10.51 -4.77
CA LEU A 43 -1.68 11.07 -4.62
C LEU A 43 -0.68 10.33 -5.51
N PRO A 44 -0.23 10.94 -6.61
CA PRO A 44 0.80 10.32 -7.43
C PRO A 44 2.11 10.20 -6.65
N HIS A 45 2.76 9.06 -6.74
CA HIS A 45 4.04 8.87 -6.08
C HIS A 45 4.88 7.83 -6.82
N SER A 46 6.16 7.85 -6.53
CA SER A 46 7.09 6.82 -6.97
C SER A 46 8.17 6.66 -5.90
N HIS A 47 8.80 5.49 -5.90
CA HIS A 47 9.89 5.19 -4.96
C HIS A 47 11.12 4.78 -5.77
N ASP A 48 12.21 5.53 -5.60
CA ASP A 48 13.45 5.26 -6.34
C ASP A 48 14.39 4.31 -5.59
N ALA A 49 14.20 4.19 -4.29
CA ALA A 49 15.12 3.46 -3.41
C ALA A 49 14.65 2.05 -3.04
N PHE A 50 13.39 1.70 -3.34
CA PHE A 50 12.85 0.40 -2.95
C PHE A 50 11.66 0.01 -3.83
N GLU A 51 11.34 -1.27 -3.84
CA GLU A 51 10.13 -1.83 -4.43
C GLU A 51 9.02 -1.84 -3.39
N GLU A 52 7.78 -1.77 -3.87
CA GLU A 52 6.59 -1.90 -3.02
C GLU A 52 5.80 -3.13 -3.49
N THR A 53 5.42 -4.00 -2.57
CA THR A 53 4.54 -5.13 -2.88
C THR A 53 3.22 -4.94 -2.16
N VAL A 54 2.13 -5.05 -2.90
CA VAL A 54 0.78 -4.94 -2.39
C VAL A 54 0.16 -6.34 -2.39
N TYR A 55 -0.45 -6.73 -1.28
CA TYR A 55 -1.17 -7.98 -1.15
C TYR A 55 -2.61 -7.71 -0.72
N GLY A 56 -3.58 -8.24 -1.45
CA GLY A 56 -4.99 -8.05 -1.16
C GLY A 56 -5.47 -8.94 -0.01
N LEU A 57 -6.13 -8.35 0.98
CA LEU A 57 -6.71 -9.07 2.11
C LEU A 57 -8.22 -9.28 1.93
N SER A 58 -8.96 -8.23 1.61
CA SER A 58 -10.40 -8.30 1.41
C SER A 58 -10.85 -7.20 0.45
N GLY A 59 -12.01 -7.39 -0.17
CA GLY A 59 -12.50 -6.45 -1.16
C GLY A 59 -11.65 -6.45 -2.42
N ALA A 60 -11.79 -5.40 -3.22
CA ALA A 60 -11.00 -5.22 -4.43
C ALA A 60 -10.52 -3.77 -4.51
N THR A 61 -9.29 -3.59 -4.93
CA THR A 61 -8.73 -2.27 -5.17
C THR A 61 -8.13 -2.21 -6.57
N THR A 62 -8.17 -1.05 -7.18
CA THR A 62 -7.55 -0.82 -8.49
C THR A 62 -6.37 0.12 -8.30
N TRP A 63 -5.20 -0.36 -8.71
CA TRP A 63 -3.95 0.38 -8.66
C TRP A 63 -3.54 0.78 -10.06
N THR A 64 -3.32 2.05 -10.29
CA THR A 64 -2.82 2.52 -11.58
C THR A 64 -1.33 2.76 -11.48
N VAL A 65 -0.55 1.90 -12.12
CA VAL A 65 0.92 1.93 -12.09
C VAL A 65 1.43 2.15 -13.51
N ASP A 66 2.19 3.20 -13.70
CA ASP A 66 2.69 3.63 -15.02
C ASP A 66 1.58 3.69 -16.07
N GLY A 67 0.42 4.20 -15.66
CA GLY A 67 -0.75 4.34 -16.53
C GLY A 67 -1.56 3.06 -16.75
N VAL A 68 -1.16 1.94 -16.15
CA VAL A 68 -1.86 0.66 -16.29
C VAL A 68 -2.68 0.36 -15.05
N PRO A 69 -4.03 0.30 -15.14
CA PRO A 69 -4.85 -0.08 -14.00
C PRO A 69 -4.78 -1.60 -13.79
N THR A 70 -4.61 -1.99 -12.54
CA THR A 70 -4.56 -3.40 -12.13
C THR A 70 -5.49 -3.59 -10.93
N GLU A 71 -6.40 -4.53 -11.02
CA GLU A 71 -7.30 -4.87 -9.93
C GLU A 71 -6.66 -5.92 -9.03
N ILE A 72 -6.70 -5.66 -7.72
CA ILE A 72 -6.17 -6.55 -6.69
C ILE A 72 -7.33 -6.99 -5.80
N GLY A 73 -7.67 -8.27 -5.87
CA GLY A 73 -8.64 -8.90 -4.98
C GLY A 73 -7.94 -9.68 -3.86
N PRO A 74 -8.71 -10.41 -3.02
CA PRO A 74 -8.13 -11.19 -1.93
C PRO A 74 -7.16 -12.25 -2.46
N GLY A 75 -5.95 -12.28 -1.91
CA GLY A 75 -4.92 -13.22 -2.32
C GLY A 75 -4.09 -12.79 -3.53
N ASP A 76 -4.46 -11.70 -4.19
CA ASP A 76 -3.66 -11.17 -5.30
C ASP A 76 -2.49 -10.35 -4.80
N ALA A 77 -1.41 -10.31 -5.55
CA ALA A 77 -0.24 -9.52 -5.23
C ALA A 77 0.21 -8.71 -6.44
N LEU A 78 0.70 -7.51 -6.16
CA LEU A 78 1.25 -6.60 -7.16
C LEU A 78 2.59 -6.09 -6.66
N CYS A 79 3.64 -6.29 -7.45
CA CYS A 79 4.93 -5.67 -7.18
C CYS A 79 5.07 -4.38 -8.00
N ILE A 80 5.35 -3.29 -7.32
CA ILE A 80 5.60 -2.00 -7.94
C ILE A 80 7.11 -1.79 -7.95
N PRO A 81 7.76 -1.87 -9.11
CA PRO A 81 9.22 -1.72 -9.17
C PRO A 81 9.68 -0.33 -8.76
N ARG A 82 10.94 -0.22 -8.45
CA ARG A 82 11.58 1.09 -8.21
C ARG A 82 11.37 2.00 -9.42
N GLY A 83 11.05 3.26 -9.17
CA GLY A 83 10.86 4.25 -10.20
C GLY A 83 9.52 4.18 -10.92
N ALA A 84 8.71 3.15 -10.72
CA ALA A 84 7.38 3.09 -11.30
C ALA A 84 6.45 4.11 -10.64
N GLY A 85 5.69 4.84 -11.43
CA GLY A 85 4.77 5.85 -10.93
C GLY A 85 3.41 5.26 -10.58
N VAL A 86 2.93 5.51 -9.36
CA VAL A 86 1.57 5.16 -8.95
C VAL A 86 0.71 6.40 -9.08
N ALA A 87 -0.30 6.37 -9.94
CA ALA A 87 -1.19 7.51 -10.15
C ALA A 87 -2.31 7.57 -9.12
N GLY A 88 -2.72 6.44 -8.57
CA GLY A 88 -3.75 6.42 -7.54
C GLY A 88 -4.20 5.01 -7.21
N VAL A 89 -4.99 4.91 -6.14
CA VAL A 89 -5.60 3.67 -5.67
C VAL A 89 -7.07 3.94 -5.39
N ARG A 90 -7.94 3.02 -5.78
CA ARG A 90 -9.38 3.09 -5.48
C ARG A 90 -9.94 1.70 -5.24
N PRO A 91 -11.02 1.61 -4.46
CA PRO A 91 -11.75 0.34 -4.27
C PRO A 91 -12.38 -0.14 -5.57
#